data_e4c5553b2bd5f5c31c5b4b90fb2b73f0
#
_entry.id   e4c5553b2bd5f5c31c5b4b90fb2b73f0
#
_cell.length_a   1.000
_cell.length_b   1.000
_cell.length_c   1.000
_cell.angle_alpha   90.00
_cell.angle_beta   90.00
_cell.angle_gamma   90.00
#
_symmetry.space_group_name_H-M   'P 1'
#
loop_
_entity.id
_entity.type
_entity.pdbx_description
1 polymer ?
#
loop_
_entity_poly.entity_id
_entity_poly.type
_entity_poly.pdbx_seq_one_letter_code
_entity_poly.pdbx_strand_id
1 'polypeptide(L)'
;MLNVIAIQGRLVRDPEMRQTTTGKSVCSFTIACDRGRKDSNGKNLVDWIPVVAWEHTAEFICKYFQNGQMIVLDGRLQSRTYKDRDGNNRTAIEIVASSANFAGPKSQQGNPEGGYASASGEPNVQFEPIDDDEGDLPF
;
A
#
# COMPACT_ATOMS: atom_id res chain seq x y z
N MET A 1 -3.00 -25.00 4.35
CA MET A 1 -3.16 -24.31 3.04
C MET A 1 -2.61 -22.89 3.18
N LEU A 2 -1.76 -22.45 2.27
CA LEU A 2 -1.14 -21.11 2.29
C LEU A 2 -1.91 -20.17 1.37
N ASN A 3 -2.31 -19.00 1.87
CA ASN A 3 -2.93 -17.92 1.11
C ASN A 3 -2.44 -16.58 1.70
N VAL A 4 -1.32 -16.10 1.20
CA VAL A 4 -0.66 -14.88 1.66
C VAL A 4 -0.32 -14.03 0.45
N ILE A 5 -0.60 -12.75 0.56
CA ILE A 5 -0.22 -11.75 -0.43
C ILE A 5 0.44 -10.57 0.28
N ALA A 6 1.53 -10.08 -0.25
CA ALA A 6 2.17 -8.85 0.16
C ALA A 6 2.31 -7.97 -1.08
N ILE A 7 1.81 -6.75 -1.02
CA ILE A 7 1.70 -5.89 -2.19
C ILE A 7 1.89 -4.43 -1.83
N GLN A 8 2.50 -3.71 -2.75
CA GLN A 8 2.64 -2.26 -2.69
C GLN A 8 1.94 -1.65 -3.90
N GLY A 9 1.19 -0.60 -3.68
CA GLY A 9 0.50 0.12 -4.75
C GLY A 9 0.13 1.53 -4.35
N ARG A 10 -0.45 2.24 -5.28
CA ARG A 10 -0.94 3.62 -5.08
C ARG A 10 -2.46 3.62 -5.05
N LEU A 11 -3.04 4.25 -4.05
CA LEU A 11 -4.49 4.41 -3.98
C LEU A 11 -4.99 5.22 -5.19
N VAL A 12 -6.02 4.71 -5.84
CA VAL A 12 -6.63 5.32 -7.04
C VAL A 12 -7.67 6.37 -6.67
N ARG A 13 -8.24 6.24 -5.48
CA ARG A 13 -9.22 7.16 -4.88
C ARG A 13 -9.17 7.04 -3.37
N ASP A 14 -9.88 7.94 -2.69
CA ASP A 14 -10.00 7.88 -1.25
C ASP A 14 -10.68 6.58 -0.81
N PRO A 15 -10.22 5.93 0.27
CA PRO A 15 -10.87 4.75 0.82
C PRO A 15 -12.30 5.07 1.29
N GLU A 16 -13.24 4.22 0.97
CA GLU A 16 -14.63 4.37 1.39
C GLU A 16 -14.95 3.48 2.59
N MET A 17 -15.35 4.11 3.70
CA MET A 17 -15.82 3.40 4.88
C MET A 17 -17.31 3.11 4.78
N ARG A 18 -17.68 1.88 5.11
CA ARG A 18 -19.07 1.44 5.27
C ARG A 18 -19.22 0.66 6.56
N GLN A 19 -20.44 0.57 7.04
CA GLN A 19 -20.80 -0.36 8.10
C GLN A 19 -21.71 -1.44 7.55
N THR A 20 -21.45 -2.69 7.94
CA THR A 20 -22.31 -3.81 7.62
C THR A 20 -23.57 -3.78 8.48
N THR A 21 -24.60 -4.58 8.11
CA THR A 21 -25.83 -4.72 8.90
C THR A 21 -25.59 -5.22 10.33
N THR A 22 -24.46 -5.91 10.56
CA THR A 22 -24.01 -6.38 11.87
C THR A 22 -23.17 -5.36 12.64
N GLY A 23 -22.97 -4.15 12.08
CA GLY A 23 -22.23 -3.06 12.73
C GLY A 23 -20.71 -3.11 12.57
N LYS A 24 -20.18 -3.99 11.72
CA LYS A 24 -18.75 -4.07 11.44
C LYS A 24 -18.33 -3.01 10.42
N SER A 25 -17.21 -2.36 10.70
CA SER A 25 -16.60 -1.42 9.76
C SER A 25 -15.90 -2.17 8.64
N VAL A 26 -16.14 -1.77 7.40
CA VAL A 26 -15.48 -2.29 6.21
C VAL A 26 -15.06 -1.13 5.32
N CYS A 27 -13.86 -1.22 4.78
CA CYS A 27 -13.29 -0.22 3.89
C CYS A 27 -12.97 -0.89 2.55
N SER A 28 -13.36 -0.25 1.46
CA SER A 28 -13.06 -0.71 0.12
C SER A 28 -12.28 0.35 -0.65
N PHE A 29 -11.28 -0.06 -1.37
CA PHE A 29 -10.48 0.81 -2.24
C PHE A 29 -9.79 0.00 -3.34
N THR A 30 -9.21 0.70 -4.29
CA THR A 30 -8.44 0.09 -5.37
C THR A 30 -7.03 0.63 -5.33
N ILE A 31 -6.05 -0.22 -5.52
CA ILE A 31 -4.65 0.16 -5.68
C ILE A 31 -4.19 -0.09 -7.11
N ALA A 32 -3.36 0.80 -7.60
CA ALA A 32 -2.66 0.68 -8.87
C ALA A 32 -1.24 0.18 -8.62
N CYS A 33 -0.93 -0.98 -9.19
CA CYS A 33 0.38 -1.62 -9.08
C CYS A 33 1.06 -1.59 -10.44
N ASP A 34 2.20 -0.92 -10.53
CA ASP A 34 2.99 -0.88 -11.74
C ASP A 34 3.72 -2.22 -11.92
N ARG A 35 3.60 -2.81 -13.11
CA ARG A 35 4.32 -4.04 -13.47
C ARG A 35 5.81 -3.83 -13.76
N GLY A 36 6.28 -2.58 -13.79
CA GLY A 36 7.64 -2.25 -14.19
C GLY A 36 7.93 -2.52 -15.66
N ARG A 37 6.90 -2.63 -16.49
CA ARG A 37 7.00 -2.89 -17.93
C ARG A 37 6.14 -1.91 -18.71
N LYS A 38 6.55 -1.68 -19.95
CA LYS A 38 5.77 -0.91 -20.92
C LYS A 38 5.16 -1.83 -21.98
N ASP A 39 4.02 -1.44 -22.50
CA ASP A 39 3.41 -2.09 -23.66
C ASP A 39 4.14 -1.71 -24.96
N SER A 40 3.70 -2.25 -26.09
CA SER A 40 4.24 -1.95 -27.42
C SER A 40 4.15 -0.48 -27.80
N ASN A 41 3.29 0.29 -27.16
CA ASN A 41 3.08 1.73 -27.39
C ASN A 41 3.86 2.63 -26.41
N GLY A 42 4.68 2.03 -25.54
CA GLY A 42 5.47 2.74 -24.54
C GLY A 42 4.69 3.15 -23.29
N LYS A 43 3.46 2.69 -23.11
CA LYS A 43 2.63 2.97 -21.95
C LYS A 43 2.90 1.98 -20.81
N ASN A 44 2.98 2.46 -19.59
CA ASN A 44 3.17 1.60 -18.42
C ASN A 44 1.99 0.65 -18.24
N LEU A 45 2.31 -0.62 -18.02
CA LEU A 45 1.33 -1.62 -17.65
C LEU A 45 1.05 -1.54 -16.14
N VAL A 46 -0.20 -1.41 -15.80
CA VAL A 46 -0.67 -1.23 -14.42
C VAL A 46 -1.76 -2.24 -14.11
N ASP A 47 -1.66 -2.89 -12.96
CA ASP A 47 -2.72 -3.72 -12.41
C ASP A 47 -3.57 -2.92 -11.43
N TRP A 48 -4.89 -3.00 -11.61
CA TRP A 48 -5.89 -2.38 -10.77
C TRP A 48 -6.47 -3.44 -9.85
N ILE A 49 -6.12 -3.36 -8.57
CA ILE A 49 -6.41 -4.44 -7.63
C ILE A 49 -7.36 -3.95 -6.56
N PRO A 50 -8.56 -4.55 -6.45
CA PRO A 50 -9.50 -4.23 -5.39
C PRO A 50 -9.02 -4.78 -4.05
N VAL A 51 -9.17 -3.97 -3.01
CA VAL A 51 -8.79 -4.29 -1.65
C VAL A 51 -9.96 -4.01 -0.71
N VAL A 52 -10.14 -4.90 0.24
CA VAL A 52 -11.11 -4.78 1.33
C VAL A 52 -10.37 -4.88 2.66
N ALA A 53 -10.70 -4.03 3.59
CA ALA A 53 -10.19 -4.09 4.95
C ALA A 53 -11.35 -4.07 5.96
N TRP A 54 -11.15 -4.71 7.10
CA TRP A 54 -12.17 -4.85 8.14
C TRP A 54 -11.74 -4.22 9.44
N GLU A 55 -12.71 -3.71 10.17
CA GLU A 55 -12.57 -3.22 11.55
C GLU A 55 -11.38 -2.25 11.75
N HIS A 56 -10.43 -2.58 12.61
CA HIS A 56 -9.28 -1.71 12.90
C HIS A 56 -8.44 -1.38 11.69
N THR A 57 -8.23 -2.33 10.80
CA THR A 57 -7.48 -2.09 9.56
C THR A 57 -8.24 -1.13 8.65
N ALA A 58 -9.56 -1.27 8.56
CA ALA A 58 -10.41 -0.35 7.81
C ALA A 58 -10.35 1.09 8.37
N GLU A 59 -10.49 1.22 9.68
CA GLU A 59 -10.41 2.51 10.36
C GLU A 59 -9.05 3.18 10.17
N PHE A 60 -7.98 2.43 10.31
CA PHE A 60 -6.62 2.91 10.10
C PHE A 60 -6.41 3.41 8.66
N ILE A 61 -6.82 2.63 7.67
CA ILE A 61 -6.66 3.00 6.26
C ILE A 61 -7.47 4.25 5.93
N CYS A 62 -8.74 4.30 6.32
CA CYS A 62 -9.60 5.46 6.05
C CYS A 62 -9.13 6.73 6.75
N LYS A 63 -8.51 6.60 7.93
CA LYS A 63 -8.00 7.74 8.69
C LYS A 63 -6.72 8.33 8.13
N TYR A 64 -5.81 7.48 7.63
CA TYR A 64 -4.44 7.90 7.32
C TYR A 64 -4.08 7.88 5.84
N PHE A 65 -4.88 7.26 4.98
CA PHE A 65 -4.60 7.15 3.56
C PHE A 65 -5.60 7.91 2.71
N GLN A 66 -5.09 8.49 1.65
CA GLN A 66 -5.86 9.27 0.68
C GLN A 66 -5.48 8.87 -0.76
N ASN A 67 -6.31 9.32 -1.70
CA ASN A 67 -6.02 9.18 -3.13
C ASN A 67 -4.58 9.59 -3.46
N GLY A 68 -3.92 8.77 -4.25
CA GLY A 68 -2.57 9.02 -4.74
C GLY A 68 -1.44 8.61 -3.80
N GLN A 69 -1.72 8.24 -2.56
CA GLN A 69 -0.69 7.78 -1.62
C GLN A 69 -0.28 6.33 -1.89
N MET A 70 0.99 6.06 -1.58
CA MET A 70 1.52 4.69 -1.60
C MET A 70 1.17 3.96 -0.31
N ILE A 71 0.75 2.72 -0.45
CA ILE A 71 0.44 1.83 0.65
C ILE A 71 1.14 0.48 0.44
N VAL A 72 1.68 -0.07 1.51
CA VAL A 72 2.12 -1.46 1.58
C VAL A 72 1.13 -2.22 2.44
N LEU A 73 0.62 -3.31 1.93
CA LEU A 73 -0.30 -4.15 2.68
C LEU A 73 0.03 -5.62 2.54
N ASP A 74 -0.31 -6.37 3.53
CA ASP A 74 -0.35 -7.81 3.51
C ASP A 74 -1.75 -8.32 3.83
N GLY A 75 -2.04 -9.51 3.36
CA GLY A 75 -3.34 -10.11 3.53
C GLY A 75 -3.48 -11.41 2.79
N ARG A 76 -4.69 -11.71 2.40
CA ARG A 76 -5.04 -12.92 1.65
C ARG A 76 -5.90 -12.58 0.43
N LEU A 77 -5.83 -13.42 -0.57
CA LEU A 77 -6.70 -13.36 -1.72
C LEU A 77 -8.05 -14.00 -1.39
N GLN A 78 -9.13 -13.38 -1.83
CA GLN A 78 -10.49 -13.88 -1.65
C GLN A 78 -11.27 -13.73 -2.95
N SER A 79 -12.09 -14.72 -3.24
CA SER A 79 -13.14 -14.59 -4.27
C SER A 79 -14.50 -14.48 -3.60
N ARG A 80 -15.36 -13.65 -4.16
CA ARG A 80 -16.77 -13.59 -3.78
C ARG A 80 -17.66 -13.54 -5.00
N THR A 81 -18.82 -14.15 -4.91
CA THR A 81 -19.84 -14.11 -5.94
C THR A 81 -20.84 -13.02 -5.62
N TYR A 82 -21.20 -12.23 -6.61
CA TYR A 82 -22.23 -11.20 -6.50
C TYR A 82 -23.10 -11.20 -7.76
N LYS A 83 -24.28 -10.64 -7.65
CA LYS A 83 -25.16 -10.42 -8.81
C LYS A 83 -24.98 -9.01 -9.35
N ASP A 84 -24.78 -8.91 -10.65
CA ASP A 84 -24.76 -7.63 -11.34
C ASP A 84 -26.18 -7.06 -11.53
N ARG A 85 -26.28 -5.89 -12.15
CA ARG A 85 -27.57 -5.23 -12.40
C ARG A 85 -28.48 -6.03 -13.31
N ASP A 86 -27.93 -6.89 -14.16
CA ASP A 86 -28.67 -7.75 -15.10
C ASP A 86 -29.06 -9.10 -14.47
N GLY A 87 -28.76 -9.31 -13.19
CA GLY A 87 -29.06 -10.54 -12.46
C GLY A 87 -28.08 -11.69 -12.73
N ASN A 88 -26.99 -11.46 -13.45
CA ASN A 88 -25.95 -12.45 -13.71
C ASN A 88 -25.03 -12.63 -12.52
N ASN A 89 -24.63 -13.87 -12.24
CA ASN A 89 -23.63 -14.15 -11.24
C ASN A 89 -22.24 -13.73 -11.75
N ARG A 90 -21.55 -12.90 -10.96
CA ARG A 90 -20.18 -12.44 -11.21
C ARG A 90 -19.29 -12.85 -10.06
N THR A 91 -18.03 -13.10 -10.37
CA THR A 91 -16.99 -13.38 -9.37
C THR A 91 -16.05 -12.22 -9.30
N ALA A 92 -15.89 -11.63 -8.11
CA ALA A 92 -14.87 -10.65 -7.82
C ALA A 92 -13.72 -11.31 -7.09
N ILE A 93 -12.49 -10.99 -7.47
CA ILE A 93 -11.28 -11.38 -6.78
C ILE A 93 -10.71 -10.11 -6.13
N GLU A 94 -10.47 -10.18 -4.83
CA GLU A 94 -10.04 -9.04 -4.04
C GLU A 94 -9.04 -9.46 -2.97
N ILE A 95 -8.25 -8.52 -2.49
CA ILE A 95 -7.35 -8.72 -1.36
C ILE A 95 -8.10 -8.32 -0.09
N VAL A 96 -8.13 -9.22 0.89
CA VAL A 96 -8.54 -8.89 2.25
C VAL A 96 -7.29 -8.51 3.02
N ALA A 97 -7.14 -7.22 3.30
CA ALA A 97 -5.97 -6.70 3.99
C ALA A 97 -5.99 -7.08 5.48
N SER A 98 -4.91 -7.64 5.95
CA SER A 98 -4.66 -7.94 7.37
C SER A 98 -3.95 -6.78 8.05
N SER A 99 -2.98 -6.17 7.38
CA SER A 99 -2.29 -4.97 7.85
C SER A 99 -2.00 -4.00 6.71
N ALA A 100 -1.78 -2.75 7.06
CA ALA A 100 -1.40 -1.70 6.13
C ALA A 100 -0.30 -0.84 6.73
N ASN A 101 0.67 -0.46 5.91
CA ASN A 101 1.82 0.33 6.31
C ASN A 101 2.08 1.45 5.30
N PHE A 102 2.68 2.53 5.78
CA PHE A 102 3.10 3.62 4.92
C PHE A 102 4.29 3.21 4.06
N ALA A 103 4.26 3.57 2.79
CA ALA A 103 5.32 3.30 1.83
C ALA A 103 5.78 4.60 1.20
N GLY A 104 6.55 5.37 1.91
CA GLY A 104 7.08 6.63 1.41
C GLY A 104 7.07 7.73 2.47
N PRO A 105 7.64 8.89 2.16
CA PRO A 105 7.62 10.00 3.07
C PRO A 105 6.18 10.40 3.36
N LYS A 106 5.92 10.70 4.62
CA LYS A 106 4.66 11.30 5.05
C LYS A 106 4.44 12.55 4.18
N SER A 107 3.42 12.54 3.32
CA SER A 107 3.06 13.74 2.59
C SER A 107 2.79 14.82 3.62
N GLN A 108 3.64 15.83 3.65
CA GLN A 108 3.36 17.04 4.39
C GLN A 108 2.12 17.65 3.74
N GLN A 109 0.99 17.41 4.34
CA GLN A 109 -0.19 18.19 4.06
C GLN A 109 0.12 19.62 4.49
N GLY A 110 0.16 20.49 3.49
CA GLY A 110 0.74 21.81 3.55
C GLY A 110 0.32 22.62 4.79
N ASN A 111 1.31 23.14 5.43
CA ASN A 111 1.19 24.43 6.06
C ASN A 111 2.06 25.42 5.25
N PRO A 112 1.47 26.30 4.47
CA PRO A 112 2.23 27.38 3.85
C PRO A 112 2.31 28.51 4.88
N GLU A 113 3.31 28.46 5.77
CA GLU A 113 3.87 29.69 6.35
C GLU A 113 4.99 29.35 7.35
N GLY A 114 6.13 29.90 7.06
CA GLY A 114 7.06 30.21 8.13
C GLY A 114 8.43 29.55 8.08
N GLY A 115 9.39 30.24 7.50
CA GLY A 115 10.71 30.31 8.09
C GLY A 115 11.76 29.38 7.50
N TYR A 116 12.51 29.91 6.60
CA TYR A 116 13.86 29.46 6.25
C TYR A 116 14.72 29.37 7.52
N ALA A 117 15.12 28.19 7.88
CA ALA A 117 16.31 27.98 8.67
C ALA A 117 17.22 27.04 7.88
N SER A 118 18.13 27.61 7.16
CA SER A 118 19.32 26.92 6.67
C SER A 118 20.10 26.44 7.88
N ALA A 119 20.01 25.15 8.15
CA ALA A 119 21.00 24.46 8.94
C ALA A 119 21.84 23.62 7.98
N SER A 120 22.87 24.23 7.45
CA SER A 120 24.02 23.54 6.91
C SER A 120 24.69 22.75 8.02
N GLY A 121 24.42 21.47 8.05
CA GLY A 121 25.07 20.51 8.90
C GLY A 121 25.10 19.19 8.17
N GLU A 122 26.07 19.03 7.29
CA GLU A 122 26.41 17.72 6.75
C GLU A 122 26.87 16.85 7.93
N PRO A 123 26.21 15.72 8.21
CA PRO A 123 26.83 14.71 9.03
C PRO A 123 27.94 14.09 8.20
N ASN A 124 29.17 14.48 8.49
CA ASN A 124 30.35 13.79 7.98
C ASN A 124 30.36 12.39 8.57
N VAL A 125 29.70 11.46 7.90
CA VAL A 125 29.84 10.05 8.20
C VAL A 125 31.15 9.60 7.55
N GLN A 126 32.19 9.65 8.31
CA GLN A 126 33.47 9.09 7.95
C GLN A 126 33.34 7.57 8.02
N PHE A 127 33.21 6.93 6.86
CA PHE A 127 33.31 5.47 6.76
C PHE A 127 34.78 5.13 6.97
N GLU A 128 35.10 4.57 8.13
CA GLU A 128 36.38 3.87 8.30
C GLU A 128 36.34 2.59 7.49
N PRO A 129 37.32 2.31 6.62
CA PRO A 129 37.39 1.03 5.95
C PRO A 129 37.59 -0.06 7.01
N ILE A 130 36.71 -1.06 6.98
CA ILE A 130 36.91 -2.27 7.75
C ILE A 130 38.08 -2.97 7.12
N ASP A 131 39.21 -3.04 7.86
CA ASP A 131 40.30 -3.91 7.48
C ASP A 131 39.79 -5.34 7.43
N ASP A 132 39.88 -5.95 6.24
CA ASP A 132 39.65 -7.37 6.02
C ASP A 132 40.73 -8.15 6.80
N ASP A 133 40.45 -8.33 8.09
CA ASP A 133 41.21 -9.32 8.86
C ASP A 133 40.60 -10.67 8.50
N GLU A 134 41.37 -11.45 7.73
CA GLU A 134 41.04 -12.83 7.38
C GLU A 134 40.94 -13.65 8.68
N GLY A 135 39.81 -13.53 9.33
CA GLY A 135 39.44 -14.36 10.45
C GLY A 135 38.71 -15.60 9.91
N ASP A 136 39.38 -16.72 10.05
CA ASP A 136 38.88 -18.07 9.86
C ASP A 136 37.38 -18.18 10.19
N LEU A 137 36.55 -18.40 9.15
CA LEU A 137 35.17 -18.82 9.34
C LEU A 137 35.19 -20.32 9.66
N PRO A 138 34.70 -20.74 10.82
CA PRO A 138 34.59 -22.16 11.14
C PRO A 138 33.39 -22.75 10.41
N PHE A 139 33.64 -23.40 9.33
CA PHE A 139 32.71 -24.34 8.73
C PHE A 139 33.25 -25.74 8.90
#